data_6463f14b7dec82ff75c7b42abd1e6156
#
_entry.id   6463f14b7dec82ff75c7b42abd1e6156
#
_cell.length_a   1.000
_cell.length_b   1.000
_cell.length_c   1.000
_cell.angle_alpha   90.00
_cell.angle_beta   90.00
_cell.angle_gamma   90.00
#
_symmetry.space_group_name_H-M   'P 1'
#
loop_
_entity.id
_entity.type
_entity.pdbx_description
1 polymer ?
#
loop_
_entity_poly.entity_id
_entity_poly.type
_entity_poly.pdbx_seq_one_letter_code
_entity_poly.pdbx_strand_id
1 'polypeptide(L)'
;MNKDEQVNVAIGATSLVQPLTGIGQYTFNLAKKISERPGYNLDLFYGRGWSKDIEPRTVKNISTIKNIVRKVVPFSYKINRWVQQSAFDKKIVKSPPALYHEPNFLPLKFDGPVVITVHDLSFIRYPHTHPKERIKMMNDWFPAAVERADCIIADSHYTKSEILSEFAIESDKVKVVHLGASKDFMPRSKADVHSVLCKYDLKYRDYMLAVGTLEPRKNLVQVIEAYRALPLDVAKKTPLIIAGMRGWKEKGMLAQLEALLINGRARLLGYVPGEDLPYIYSGARGLLYPSIYEGFGLPVLEAMSSGTPVICSNSSSLPEVIGDAGKIVEVGDVDRMAELIRNLCEDDGEVLRLSAAGLERASQFSWDKCATDTIEAYQYTLRKN
;
A
#
# COMPACT_ATOMS: atom_id res chain seq x y z
N MET A 1 -27.47 -14.58 16.03
CA MET A 1 -26.35 -15.47 16.31
C MET A 1 -26.24 -15.67 17.81
N ASN A 2 -26.19 -16.92 18.27
CA ASN A 2 -25.91 -17.23 19.68
C ASN A 2 -24.55 -16.66 20.07
N LYS A 3 -24.42 -16.10 21.28
CA LYS A 3 -23.19 -15.44 21.77
C LYS A 3 -21.94 -16.35 21.86
N ASP A 4 -22.09 -17.66 21.65
CA ASP A 4 -21.02 -18.68 21.78
C ASP A 4 -20.58 -19.30 20.46
N GLU A 5 -21.12 -18.90 19.31
CA GLU A 5 -20.78 -19.51 18.02
C GLU A 5 -19.60 -18.74 17.36
N GLN A 6 -18.42 -19.35 17.40
CA GLN A 6 -17.23 -18.78 16.75
C GLN A 6 -17.30 -18.93 15.23
N VAL A 7 -17.12 -17.85 14.51
CA VAL A 7 -17.02 -17.83 13.05
C VAL A 7 -15.59 -18.20 12.63
N ASN A 8 -15.43 -19.35 12.00
CA ASN A 8 -14.13 -19.76 11.44
C ASN A 8 -13.92 -19.10 10.08
N VAL A 9 -12.90 -18.29 9.95
CA VAL A 9 -12.54 -17.57 8.73
C VAL A 9 -11.20 -18.08 8.20
N ALA A 10 -11.19 -18.52 6.94
CA ALA A 10 -9.94 -18.77 6.21
C ALA A 10 -9.44 -17.47 5.58
N ILE A 11 -8.17 -17.15 5.75
CA ILE A 11 -7.54 -15.98 5.14
C ILE A 11 -6.37 -16.39 4.25
N GLY A 12 -6.36 -15.92 2.99
CA GLY A 12 -5.22 -16.02 2.10
C GLY A 12 -4.02 -15.22 2.63
N ALA A 13 -2.95 -15.89 3.02
CA ALA A 13 -1.76 -15.29 3.65
C ALA A 13 -0.50 -15.39 2.78
N THR A 14 -0.66 -15.58 1.47
CA THR A 14 0.49 -15.71 0.56
C THR A 14 1.32 -14.44 0.45
N SER A 15 0.73 -13.28 0.70
CA SER A 15 1.40 -11.97 0.76
C SER A 15 2.35 -11.83 1.96
N LEU A 16 2.21 -12.67 3.00
CA LEU A 16 3.09 -12.71 4.17
C LEU A 16 4.35 -13.57 3.96
N VAL A 17 4.47 -14.28 2.84
CA VAL A 17 5.61 -15.17 2.52
C VAL A 17 6.79 -14.42 1.87
N GLN A 18 6.72 -13.11 1.73
CA GLN A 18 7.75 -12.26 1.08
C GLN A 18 8.02 -11.05 1.98
N PRO A 19 9.07 -10.25 1.69
CA PRO A 19 9.20 -8.97 2.38
C PRO A 19 7.87 -8.21 2.32
N LEU A 20 7.41 -7.69 3.46
CA LEU A 20 6.11 -7.04 3.57
C LEU A 20 6.06 -5.81 2.63
N THR A 21 5.23 -5.91 1.62
CA THR A 21 4.80 -4.78 0.76
C THR A 21 3.47 -4.24 1.28
N GLY A 22 2.88 -3.25 0.62
CA GLY A 22 1.57 -2.70 1.02
C GLY A 22 0.50 -3.76 1.25
N ILE A 23 0.34 -4.73 0.33
CA ILE A 23 -0.61 -5.86 0.48
C ILE A 23 -0.23 -6.78 1.66
N GLY A 24 1.07 -7.00 1.87
CA GLY A 24 1.54 -7.77 3.04
C GLY A 24 1.23 -7.06 4.35
N GLN A 25 1.44 -5.75 4.43
CA GLN A 25 1.07 -4.93 5.59
C GLN A 25 -0.43 -4.97 5.85
N TYR A 26 -1.25 -4.83 4.81
CA TYR A 26 -2.69 -4.98 4.91
C TYR A 26 -3.08 -6.33 5.50
N THR A 27 -2.63 -7.42 4.88
CA THR A 27 -2.97 -8.79 5.32
C THR A 27 -2.54 -9.05 6.76
N PHE A 28 -1.33 -8.60 7.14
CA PHE A 28 -0.80 -8.77 8.49
C PHE A 28 -1.64 -8.03 9.53
N ASN A 29 -1.85 -6.73 9.33
CA ASN A 29 -2.56 -5.90 10.30
C ASN A 29 -4.04 -6.28 10.39
N LEU A 30 -4.68 -6.56 9.26
CA LEU A 30 -6.07 -7.01 9.23
C LEU A 30 -6.24 -8.33 10.00
N ALA A 31 -5.45 -9.36 9.67
CA ALA A 31 -5.51 -10.65 10.34
C ALA A 31 -5.27 -10.52 11.85
N LYS A 32 -4.25 -9.73 12.24
CA LYS A 32 -3.96 -9.44 13.65
C LYS A 32 -5.15 -8.81 14.35
N LYS A 33 -5.77 -7.78 13.75
CA LYS A 33 -6.90 -7.08 14.37
C LYS A 33 -8.18 -7.92 14.42
N ILE A 34 -8.43 -8.75 13.43
CA ILE A 34 -9.59 -9.67 13.49
C ILE A 34 -9.34 -10.77 14.54
N SER A 35 -8.12 -11.28 14.68
CA SER A 35 -7.82 -12.31 15.71
C SER A 35 -7.98 -11.80 17.15
N GLU A 36 -7.90 -10.47 17.36
CA GLU A 36 -8.17 -9.82 18.66
C GLU A 36 -9.68 -9.69 18.95
N ARG A 37 -10.58 -9.98 17.97
CA ARG A 37 -12.04 -9.83 18.13
C ARG A 37 -12.68 -11.12 18.65
N PRO A 38 -13.47 -11.04 19.73
CA PRO A 38 -14.25 -12.20 20.21
C PRO A 38 -15.22 -12.71 19.13
N GLY A 39 -15.39 -14.00 19.04
CA GLY A 39 -16.29 -14.65 18.09
C GLY A 39 -15.67 -14.94 16.72
N TYR A 40 -14.39 -14.60 16.48
CA TYR A 40 -13.70 -14.94 15.22
C TYR A 40 -12.48 -15.82 15.47
N ASN A 41 -12.36 -16.88 14.67
CA ASN A 41 -11.20 -17.78 14.68
C ASN A 41 -10.61 -17.80 13.27
N LEU A 42 -9.29 -17.55 13.15
CA LEU A 42 -8.62 -17.43 11.87
C LEU A 42 -7.76 -18.65 11.56
N ASP A 43 -7.85 -19.09 10.33
CA ASP A 43 -6.94 -20.05 9.71
C ASP A 43 -6.26 -19.40 8.52
N LEU A 44 -4.94 -19.22 8.56
CA LEU A 44 -4.16 -18.54 7.53
C LEU A 44 -3.54 -19.55 6.55
N PHE A 45 -3.78 -19.34 5.26
CA PHE A 45 -3.20 -20.15 4.19
C PHE A 45 -1.98 -19.49 3.56
N TYR A 46 -0.80 -20.03 3.82
CA TYR A 46 0.49 -19.51 3.34
C TYR A 46 0.92 -20.05 1.95
N GLY A 47 -0.05 -20.53 1.15
CA GLY A 47 0.19 -21.01 -0.21
C GLY A 47 0.64 -22.48 -0.31
N ARG A 48 1.21 -23.07 0.74
CA ARG A 48 1.60 -24.49 0.81
C ARG A 48 1.17 -25.18 2.08
N GLY A 49 0.67 -24.43 3.04
CA GLY A 49 0.23 -24.96 4.33
C GLY A 49 -0.57 -23.91 5.10
N TRP A 50 -1.20 -24.37 6.16
CA TRP A 50 -2.04 -23.60 7.05
C TRP A 50 -1.35 -23.34 8.38
N SER A 51 -1.65 -22.21 9.01
CA SER A 51 -1.23 -21.88 10.37
C SER A 51 -2.28 -20.99 11.03
N LYS A 52 -2.26 -20.96 12.35
CA LYS A 52 -2.98 -19.96 13.16
C LYS A 52 -2.06 -18.78 13.52
N ASP A 53 -0.74 -18.97 13.36
CA ASP A 53 0.24 -17.91 13.68
C ASP A 53 0.24 -16.88 12.57
N ILE A 54 0.13 -15.60 12.98
CA ILE A 54 0.12 -14.45 12.09
C ILE A 54 1.54 -13.88 12.06
N GLU A 55 2.38 -14.44 11.19
CA GLU A 55 3.79 -14.05 11.09
C GLU A 55 4.24 -13.86 9.65
N PRO A 56 5.05 -12.82 9.38
CA PRO A 56 5.77 -12.74 8.13
C PRO A 56 6.76 -13.91 8.00
N ARG A 57 6.63 -14.71 6.95
CA ARG A 57 7.49 -15.87 6.72
C ARG A 57 8.56 -15.57 5.68
N THR A 58 9.80 -15.46 6.10
CA THR A 58 10.95 -15.34 5.18
C THR A 58 11.32 -16.71 4.66
N VAL A 59 11.15 -16.92 3.37
CA VAL A 59 11.64 -18.15 2.71
C VAL A 59 13.11 -17.93 2.37
N LYS A 60 14.01 -18.44 3.23
CA LYS A 60 15.45 -18.47 2.93
C LYS A 60 15.69 -19.29 1.65
N ASN A 61 16.46 -18.76 0.69
CA ASN A 61 17.02 -19.45 -0.50
C ASN A 61 16.08 -19.79 -1.69
N ILE A 62 14.95 -19.09 -1.91
CA ILE A 62 14.10 -19.39 -3.09
C ILE A 62 14.27 -18.34 -4.22
N SER A 63 14.91 -17.19 -3.99
CA SER A 63 14.96 -16.11 -4.97
C SER A 63 15.68 -16.51 -6.28
N THR A 64 16.77 -17.23 -6.20
CA THR A 64 17.57 -17.65 -7.38
C THR A 64 16.84 -18.73 -8.19
N ILE A 65 16.26 -19.72 -7.51
CA ILE A 65 15.53 -20.83 -8.16
C ILE A 65 14.21 -20.31 -8.77
N LYS A 66 13.46 -19.44 -8.06
CA LYS A 66 12.24 -18.83 -8.61
C LYS A 66 12.49 -18.00 -9.86
N ASN A 67 13.61 -17.25 -9.92
CA ASN A 67 13.95 -16.44 -11.10
C ASN A 67 14.35 -17.30 -12.31
N ILE A 68 15.00 -18.42 -12.08
CA ILE A 68 15.36 -19.37 -13.15
C ILE A 68 14.11 -20.10 -13.66
N VAL A 69 13.26 -20.59 -12.77
CA VAL A 69 12.02 -21.31 -13.13
C VAL A 69 11.03 -20.38 -13.86
N ARG A 70 10.88 -19.11 -13.42
CA ARG A 70 10.05 -18.12 -14.13
C ARG A 70 10.52 -17.83 -15.55
N LYS A 71 11.82 -17.86 -15.82
CA LYS A 71 12.38 -17.62 -17.16
C LYS A 71 12.27 -18.83 -18.10
N VAL A 72 12.18 -20.05 -17.56
CA VAL A 72 12.33 -21.29 -18.33
C VAL A 72 11.01 -22.03 -18.54
N VAL A 73 9.99 -21.85 -17.65
CA VAL A 73 8.73 -22.59 -17.74
C VAL A 73 7.58 -21.66 -18.08
N PRO A 74 7.09 -21.66 -19.34
CA PRO A 74 5.83 -21.01 -19.71
C PRO A 74 4.70 -21.57 -18.84
N PHE A 75 3.79 -20.69 -18.34
CA PHE A 75 2.67 -21.08 -17.48
C PHE A 75 3.02 -21.53 -16.05
N SER A 76 4.22 -21.27 -15.55
CA SER A 76 4.62 -21.59 -14.17
C SER A 76 3.59 -21.11 -13.12
N TYR A 77 2.85 -20.05 -13.39
CA TYR A 77 1.78 -19.53 -12.52
C TYR A 77 0.58 -20.50 -12.43
N LYS A 78 0.21 -21.21 -13.52
CA LYS A 78 -0.89 -22.21 -13.51
C LYS A 78 -0.52 -23.42 -12.67
N ILE A 79 0.71 -23.91 -12.81
CA ILE A 79 1.22 -25.05 -12.02
C ILE A 79 1.26 -24.66 -10.54
N ASN A 80 1.80 -23.48 -10.22
CA ASN A 80 1.83 -22.99 -8.84
C ASN A 80 0.42 -22.88 -8.25
N ARG A 81 -0.54 -22.39 -9.05
CA ARG A 81 -1.95 -22.30 -8.63
C ARG A 81 -2.56 -23.65 -8.33
N TRP A 82 -2.29 -24.66 -9.17
CA TRP A 82 -2.75 -26.03 -8.94
C TRP A 82 -2.18 -26.61 -7.64
N VAL A 83 -0.87 -26.42 -7.39
CA VAL A 83 -0.22 -26.86 -6.14
C VAL A 83 -0.85 -26.16 -4.92
N GLN A 84 -1.09 -24.85 -5.02
CA GLN A 84 -1.76 -24.11 -3.95
C GLN A 84 -3.17 -24.60 -3.70
N GLN A 85 -3.96 -24.85 -4.75
CA GLN A 85 -5.31 -25.39 -4.63
C GLN A 85 -5.31 -26.76 -3.93
N SER A 86 -4.45 -27.67 -4.36
CA SER A 86 -4.34 -29.01 -3.75
C SER A 86 -3.95 -28.94 -2.25
N ALA A 87 -3.08 -27.97 -1.88
CA ALA A 87 -2.71 -27.78 -0.48
C ALA A 87 -3.83 -27.10 0.33
N PHE A 88 -4.60 -26.22 -0.29
CA PHE A 88 -5.76 -25.56 0.30
C PHE A 88 -6.87 -26.58 0.60
N ASP A 89 -7.23 -27.41 -0.38
CA ASP A 89 -8.32 -28.38 -0.30
C ASP A 89 -8.11 -29.42 0.81
N LYS A 90 -6.87 -29.81 1.11
CA LYS A 90 -6.55 -30.77 2.16
C LYS A 90 -7.16 -30.47 3.53
N LYS A 91 -7.28 -29.18 3.87
CA LYS A 91 -7.89 -28.74 5.13
C LYS A 91 -9.38 -28.45 4.95
N ILE A 92 -9.74 -27.77 3.86
CA ILE A 92 -11.11 -27.34 3.58
C ILE A 92 -12.08 -28.51 3.58
N VAL A 93 -11.69 -29.65 2.97
CA VAL A 93 -12.52 -30.87 2.95
C VAL A 93 -12.74 -31.45 4.36
N LYS A 94 -11.77 -31.29 5.26
CA LYS A 94 -11.85 -31.84 6.63
C LYS A 94 -12.56 -30.91 7.61
N SER A 95 -12.39 -29.64 7.45
CA SER A 95 -12.91 -28.61 8.34
C SER A 95 -13.17 -27.33 7.52
N PRO A 96 -14.32 -27.25 6.82
CA PRO A 96 -14.65 -26.08 6.02
C PRO A 96 -14.83 -24.84 6.92
N PRO A 97 -14.22 -23.70 6.57
CA PRO A 97 -14.48 -22.45 7.25
C PRO A 97 -15.88 -21.94 6.90
N ALA A 98 -16.44 -21.09 7.75
CA ALA A 98 -17.70 -20.41 7.45
C ALA A 98 -17.55 -19.42 6.29
N LEU A 99 -16.33 -18.89 6.08
CA LEU A 99 -16.03 -17.88 5.06
C LEU A 99 -14.54 -17.96 4.66
N TYR A 100 -14.26 -17.74 3.37
CA TYR A 100 -12.90 -17.54 2.85
C TYR A 100 -12.69 -16.09 2.40
N HIS A 101 -11.69 -15.41 2.95
CA HIS A 101 -11.25 -14.10 2.51
C HIS A 101 -9.88 -14.20 1.81
N GLU A 102 -9.83 -13.76 0.55
CA GLU A 102 -8.57 -13.58 -0.19
C GLU A 102 -8.20 -12.09 -0.21
N PRO A 103 -7.18 -11.67 0.58
CA PRO A 103 -6.76 -10.28 0.64
C PRO A 103 -6.00 -9.77 -0.60
N ASN A 104 -5.83 -10.59 -1.62
CA ASN A 104 -5.01 -10.27 -2.80
C ASN A 104 -5.66 -10.73 -4.11
N PHE A 105 -6.76 -10.12 -4.49
CA PHE A 105 -7.48 -10.21 -5.78
C PHE A 105 -8.02 -11.60 -6.14
N LEU A 106 -7.20 -12.65 -6.13
CA LEU A 106 -7.46 -13.92 -6.82
C LEU A 106 -7.70 -15.07 -5.83
N PRO A 107 -8.96 -15.35 -5.43
CA PRO A 107 -9.27 -16.41 -4.47
C PRO A 107 -8.99 -17.80 -5.07
N LEU A 108 -8.61 -18.76 -4.24
CA LEU A 108 -8.66 -20.17 -4.58
C LEU A 108 -10.10 -20.62 -4.72
N LYS A 109 -10.33 -21.76 -5.36
CA LYS A 109 -11.67 -22.35 -5.45
C LYS A 109 -12.15 -22.77 -4.07
N PHE A 110 -13.33 -22.32 -3.72
CA PHE A 110 -14.00 -22.64 -2.46
C PHE A 110 -15.51 -22.58 -2.70
N ASP A 111 -16.26 -23.61 -2.24
CA ASP A 111 -17.70 -23.72 -2.50
C ASP A 111 -18.57 -22.91 -1.52
N GLY A 112 -18.00 -22.45 -0.41
CA GLY A 112 -18.66 -21.57 0.57
C GLY A 112 -18.55 -20.09 0.24
N PRO A 113 -18.95 -19.21 1.18
CA PRO A 113 -18.90 -17.75 1.04
C PRO A 113 -17.47 -17.22 0.83
N VAL A 114 -17.29 -16.35 -0.19
CA VAL A 114 -15.99 -15.78 -0.58
C VAL A 114 -16.01 -14.26 -0.51
N VAL A 115 -15.05 -13.69 0.21
CA VAL A 115 -14.70 -12.26 0.18
C VAL A 115 -13.36 -12.09 -0.51
N ILE A 116 -13.22 -11.08 -1.37
CA ILE A 116 -11.93 -10.70 -1.93
C ILE A 116 -11.64 -9.24 -1.62
N THR A 117 -10.35 -8.88 -1.47
CA THR A 117 -9.94 -7.47 -1.45
C THR A 117 -9.32 -7.09 -2.79
N VAL A 118 -9.79 -6.00 -3.35
CA VAL A 118 -9.31 -5.37 -4.59
C VAL A 118 -8.68 -4.04 -4.21
N HIS A 119 -7.34 -4.00 -4.19
CA HIS A 119 -6.60 -2.82 -3.77
C HIS A 119 -6.61 -1.70 -4.82
N ASP A 120 -6.50 -2.07 -6.09
CA ASP A 120 -6.52 -1.14 -7.22
C ASP A 120 -6.86 -1.86 -8.53
N LEU A 121 -7.08 -1.12 -9.60
CA LEU A 121 -7.21 -1.64 -10.96
C LEU A 121 -6.07 -1.16 -11.88
N SER A 122 -4.88 -0.91 -11.33
CA SER A 122 -3.72 -0.43 -12.07
C SER A 122 -3.31 -1.33 -13.25
N PHE A 123 -3.54 -2.63 -13.13
CA PHE A 123 -3.28 -3.58 -14.22
C PHE A 123 -4.24 -3.44 -15.41
N ILE A 124 -5.40 -2.82 -15.22
CA ILE A 124 -6.37 -2.45 -16.28
C ILE A 124 -6.07 -1.04 -16.78
N ARG A 125 -5.94 -0.04 -15.88
CA ARG A 125 -5.80 1.38 -16.21
C ARG A 125 -4.40 1.72 -16.76
N TYR A 126 -3.37 1.09 -16.18
CA TYR A 126 -1.96 1.35 -16.50
C TYR A 126 -1.18 0.05 -16.81
N PRO A 127 -1.67 -0.79 -17.76
CA PRO A 127 -1.07 -2.12 -18.03
C PRO A 127 0.40 -2.04 -18.42
N HIS A 128 0.83 -0.94 -19.05
CA HIS A 128 2.20 -0.71 -19.44
C HIS A 128 3.16 -0.54 -18.26
N THR A 129 2.64 -0.31 -17.05
CA THR A 129 3.42 -0.20 -15.81
C THR A 129 3.60 -1.54 -15.11
N HIS A 130 3.09 -2.63 -15.65
CA HIS A 130 3.18 -3.96 -15.07
C HIS A 130 3.93 -4.95 -15.95
N PRO A 131 4.51 -6.02 -15.38
CA PRO A 131 5.04 -7.14 -16.16
C PRO A 131 3.94 -7.81 -17.01
N LYS A 132 4.25 -8.16 -18.25
CA LYS A 132 3.29 -8.77 -19.20
C LYS A 132 2.62 -10.04 -18.65
N GLU A 133 3.38 -10.86 -17.91
CA GLU A 133 2.89 -12.10 -17.29
C GLU A 133 1.84 -11.81 -16.22
N ARG A 134 2.02 -10.71 -15.43
CA ARG A 134 1.03 -10.27 -14.44
C ARG A 134 -0.26 -9.82 -15.13
N ILE A 135 -0.16 -9.00 -16.17
CA ILE A 135 -1.32 -8.55 -16.95
C ILE A 135 -2.09 -9.75 -17.50
N LYS A 136 -1.38 -10.69 -18.13
CA LYS A 136 -2.03 -11.90 -18.67
C LYS A 136 -2.74 -12.70 -17.58
N MET A 137 -2.09 -12.93 -16.45
CA MET A 137 -2.67 -13.65 -15.32
C MET A 137 -3.92 -12.94 -14.76
N MET A 138 -3.86 -11.62 -14.61
CA MET A 138 -5.00 -10.84 -14.11
C MET A 138 -6.17 -10.88 -15.11
N ASN A 139 -5.91 -10.69 -16.40
CA ASN A 139 -6.94 -10.76 -17.44
C ASN A 139 -7.59 -12.14 -17.54
N ASP A 140 -6.80 -13.21 -17.34
CA ASP A 140 -7.30 -14.59 -17.40
C ASP A 140 -8.20 -14.95 -16.20
N TRP A 141 -7.96 -14.36 -15.00
CA TRP A 141 -8.58 -14.87 -13.78
C TRP A 141 -9.39 -13.85 -12.98
N PHE A 142 -9.09 -12.56 -13.11
CA PHE A 142 -9.73 -11.56 -12.27
C PHE A 142 -11.23 -11.37 -12.56
N PRO A 143 -11.70 -11.41 -13.82
CA PRO A 143 -13.14 -11.33 -14.09
C PRO A 143 -13.93 -12.45 -13.39
N ALA A 144 -13.44 -13.69 -13.48
CA ALA A 144 -14.06 -14.83 -12.77
C ALA A 144 -13.97 -14.70 -11.24
N ALA A 145 -12.91 -14.08 -10.71
CA ALA A 145 -12.80 -13.81 -9.27
C ALA A 145 -13.84 -12.78 -8.80
N VAL A 146 -14.06 -11.71 -9.58
CA VAL A 146 -15.09 -10.69 -9.31
C VAL A 146 -16.49 -11.29 -9.37
N GLU A 147 -16.77 -12.13 -10.37
CA GLU A 147 -18.05 -12.83 -10.51
C GLU A 147 -18.31 -13.76 -9.32
N ARG A 148 -17.32 -14.59 -8.97
CA ARG A 148 -17.43 -15.61 -7.92
C ARG A 148 -17.53 -15.03 -6.51
N ALA A 149 -16.89 -13.89 -6.24
CA ALA A 149 -16.92 -13.30 -4.91
C ALA A 149 -18.35 -12.94 -4.49
N ASP A 150 -18.72 -13.25 -3.25
CA ASP A 150 -20.01 -12.85 -2.68
C ASP A 150 -19.95 -11.42 -2.14
N CYS A 151 -18.77 -10.97 -1.74
CA CYS A 151 -18.50 -9.59 -1.38
C CYS A 151 -17.08 -9.18 -1.81
N ILE A 152 -16.93 -7.95 -2.27
CA ILE A 152 -15.66 -7.34 -2.67
C ILE A 152 -15.37 -6.19 -1.72
N ILE A 153 -14.19 -6.20 -1.11
CA ILE A 153 -13.66 -5.08 -0.35
C ILE A 153 -12.82 -4.22 -1.27
N ALA A 154 -13.08 -2.92 -1.30
CA ALA A 154 -12.29 -1.90 -1.99
C ALA A 154 -11.67 -0.97 -0.96
N ASP A 155 -10.39 -0.59 -1.12
CA ASP A 155 -9.65 0.23 -0.16
C ASP A 155 -10.12 1.68 -0.12
N SER A 156 -10.85 2.14 -1.16
CA SER A 156 -11.36 3.51 -1.29
C SER A 156 -12.67 3.56 -2.09
N HIS A 157 -13.40 4.67 -1.97
CA HIS A 157 -14.56 4.96 -2.83
C HIS A 157 -14.15 5.07 -4.29
N TYR A 158 -12.94 5.58 -4.57
CA TYR A 158 -12.40 5.61 -5.92
C TYR A 158 -12.24 4.20 -6.49
N THR A 159 -11.59 3.28 -5.78
CA THR A 159 -11.45 1.88 -6.22
C THR A 159 -12.80 1.19 -6.38
N LYS A 160 -13.76 1.45 -5.47
CA LYS A 160 -15.15 0.96 -5.62
C LYS A 160 -15.76 1.47 -6.92
N SER A 161 -15.66 2.76 -7.24
CA SER A 161 -16.23 3.33 -8.47
C SER A 161 -15.63 2.72 -9.72
N GLU A 162 -14.33 2.43 -9.73
CA GLU A 162 -13.66 1.76 -10.84
C GLU A 162 -14.12 0.31 -11.01
N ILE A 163 -14.27 -0.44 -9.92
CA ILE A 163 -14.79 -1.82 -9.97
C ILE A 163 -16.19 -1.82 -10.58
N LEU A 164 -17.06 -0.91 -10.15
CA LEU A 164 -18.43 -0.81 -10.66
C LEU A 164 -18.50 -0.32 -12.11
N SER A 165 -17.55 0.48 -12.56
CA SER A 165 -17.44 0.92 -13.95
C SER A 165 -16.93 -0.17 -14.89
N GLU A 166 -16.08 -1.07 -14.38
CA GLU A 166 -15.42 -2.12 -15.17
C GLU A 166 -16.25 -3.41 -15.24
N PHE A 167 -17.01 -3.71 -14.17
CA PHE A 167 -17.77 -4.95 -14.04
C PHE A 167 -19.25 -4.67 -13.79
N ALA A 168 -20.11 -5.40 -14.50
CA ALA A 168 -21.57 -5.33 -14.34
C ALA A 168 -22.01 -6.09 -13.06
N ILE A 169 -21.72 -5.51 -11.89
CA ILE A 169 -22.08 -6.08 -10.59
C ILE A 169 -22.85 -5.08 -9.74
N GLU A 170 -23.62 -5.58 -8.78
CA GLU A 170 -24.41 -4.77 -7.86
C GLU A 170 -23.50 -3.95 -6.92
N SER A 171 -23.87 -2.67 -6.71
CA SER A 171 -23.07 -1.76 -5.86
C SER A 171 -22.99 -2.22 -4.41
N ASP A 172 -23.97 -2.95 -3.91
CA ASP A 172 -24.00 -3.49 -2.55
C ASP A 172 -23.02 -4.66 -2.36
N LYS A 173 -22.61 -5.33 -3.43
CA LYS A 173 -21.56 -6.35 -3.44
C LYS A 173 -20.18 -5.77 -3.14
N VAL A 174 -19.95 -4.46 -3.36
CA VAL A 174 -18.67 -3.79 -3.13
C VAL A 174 -18.74 -2.92 -1.89
N LYS A 175 -17.98 -3.27 -0.85
CA LYS A 175 -17.86 -2.53 0.40
C LYS A 175 -16.56 -1.75 0.42
N VAL A 176 -16.61 -0.48 0.82
CA VAL A 176 -15.41 0.32 1.03
C VAL A 176 -14.91 0.09 2.44
N VAL A 177 -13.63 -0.29 2.56
CA VAL A 177 -12.96 -0.50 3.84
C VAL A 177 -11.61 0.20 3.79
N HIS A 178 -11.52 1.36 4.42
CA HIS A 178 -10.29 2.13 4.44
C HIS A 178 -9.21 1.43 5.26
N LEU A 179 -7.96 1.63 4.85
CA LEU A 179 -6.79 1.10 5.55
C LEU A 179 -6.43 1.96 6.77
N GLY A 180 -5.52 1.44 7.61
CA GLY A 180 -4.93 2.18 8.72
C GLY A 180 -3.42 2.34 8.56
N ALA A 181 -2.82 3.27 9.28
CA ALA A 181 -1.37 3.30 9.49
C ALA A 181 -0.96 2.43 10.68
N SER A 182 0.28 1.91 10.66
CA SER A 182 0.85 1.28 11.85
C SER A 182 1.02 2.32 12.96
N LYS A 183 0.85 1.89 14.21
CA LYS A 183 1.08 2.75 15.40
C LYS A 183 2.52 3.26 15.51
N ASP A 184 3.45 2.66 14.76
CA ASP A 184 4.84 3.12 14.69
C ASP A 184 4.95 4.47 13.95
N PHE A 185 4.01 4.79 13.05
CA PHE A 185 3.91 6.11 12.42
C PHE A 185 3.22 7.07 13.39
N MET A 186 4.02 7.85 14.08
CA MET A 186 3.57 8.83 15.07
C MET A 186 4.55 10.02 15.12
N PRO A 187 4.11 11.19 15.57
CA PRO A 187 5.01 12.33 15.74
C PRO A 187 6.12 12.00 16.74
N ARG A 188 7.33 12.40 16.41
CA ARG A 188 8.52 12.23 17.25
C ARG A 188 9.29 13.53 17.38
N SER A 189 9.88 13.74 18.54
CA SER A 189 10.74 14.91 18.77
C SER A 189 12.06 14.76 18.00
N LYS A 190 12.79 15.88 17.85
CA LYS A 190 14.15 15.88 17.28
C LYS A 190 15.09 14.90 18.01
N ALA A 191 14.95 14.78 19.32
CA ALA A 191 15.77 13.86 20.12
C ALA A 191 15.45 12.38 19.81
N ASP A 192 14.15 12.04 19.66
CA ASP A 192 13.71 10.67 19.39
C ASP A 192 14.17 10.14 18.02
N VAL A 193 14.21 11.00 17.01
CA VAL A 193 14.61 10.59 15.65
C VAL A 193 16.11 10.66 15.40
N HIS A 194 16.88 11.31 16.27
CA HIS A 194 18.28 11.67 16.04
C HIS A 194 19.14 10.47 15.66
N SER A 195 19.08 9.38 16.43
CA SER A 195 19.92 8.20 16.21
C SER A 195 19.66 7.55 14.85
N VAL A 196 18.39 7.48 14.43
CA VAL A 196 18.02 6.90 13.14
C VAL A 196 18.40 7.85 12.00
N LEU A 197 18.12 9.15 12.12
CA LEU A 197 18.47 10.11 11.09
C LEU A 197 19.98 10.16 10.83
N CYS A 198 20.80 10.05 11.89
CA CYS A 198 22.27 9.98 11.78
C CYS A 198 22.75 8.79 10.93
N LYS A 199 22.09 7.61 10.98
CA LYS A 199 22.43 6.47 10.11
C LYS A 199 22.36 6.81 8.62
N TYR A 200 21.45 7.74 8.26
CA TYR A 200 21.20 8.14 6.90
C TYR A 200 21.79 9.53 6.56
N ASP A 201 22.56 10.13 7.50
CA ASP A 201 23.09 11.49 7.39
C ASP A 201 21.97 12.49 7.03
N LEU A 202 20.87 12.44 7.80
CA LEU A 202 19.72 13.32 7.69
C LEU A 202 19.62 14.22 8.93
N LYS A 203 19.00 15.40 8.77
CA LYS A 203 18.73 16.33 9.86
C LYS A 203 17.23 16.54 10.00
N TYR A 204 16.79 16.70 11.23
CA TYR A 204 15.39 16.91 11.57
C TYR A 204 14.81 18.15 10.87
N ARG A 205 13.77 17.95 10.07
CA ARG A 205 13.04 18.95 9.26
C ARG A 205 13.88 19.72 8.23
N ASP A 206 15.01 19.16 7.82
CA ASP A 206 15.89 19.76 6.80
C ASP A 206 15.81 19.00 5.46
N TYR A 207 14.76 18.25 5.18
CA TYR A 207 14.59 17.55 3.90
C TYR A 207 13.11 17.33 3.54
N MET A 208 12.82 17.27 2.24
CA MET A 208 11.57 16.75 1.71
C MET A 208 11.75 15.27 1.38
N LEU A 209 10.70 14.49 1.61
CA LEU A 209 10.72 13.03 1.46
C LEU A 209 9.86 12.59 0.28
N ALA A 210 10.34 11.63 -0.50
CA ALA A 210 9.55 10.84 -1.45
C ALA A 210 9.73 9.36 -1.11
N VAL A 211 8.64 8.59 -0.99
CA VAL A 211 8.67 7.18 -0.59
C VAL A 211 7.97 6.31 -1.62
N GLY A 212 8.57 5.16 -1.92
CA GLY A 212 7.99 4.11 -2.75
C GLY A 212 8.95 3.52 -3.76
N THR A 213 8.53 2.44 -4.40
CA THR A 213 9.29 1.83 -5.50
C THR A 213 9.45 2.85 -6.63
N LEU A 214 10.67 2.94 -7.18
CA LEU A 214 10.99 3.84 -8.30
C LEU A 214 10.34 3.30 -9.59
N GLU A 215 9.08 3.65 -9.79
CA GLU A 215 8.27 3.24 -10.93
C GLU A 215 7.53 4.43 -11.56
N PRO A 216 7.19 4.39 -12.88
CA PRO A 216 6.57 5.51 -13.56
C PRO A 216 5.28 6.03 -12.91
N ARG A 217 4.49 5.15 -12.33
CA ARG A 217 3.21 5.47 -11.69
C ARG A 217 3.36 6.42 -10.49
N LYS A 218 4.50 6.40 -9.80
CA LYS A 218 4.80 7.30 -8.67
C LYS A 218 5.17 8.72 -9.11
N ASN A 219 5.36 8.94 -10.41
CA ASN A 219 5.56 10.25 -11.02
C ASN A 219 6.67 11.11 -10.37
N LEU A 220 7.75 10.45 -9.94
CA LEU A 220 8.89 11.14 -9.33
C LEU A 220 9.54 12.17 -10.28
N VAL A 221 9.31 12.04 -11.59
CA VAL A 221 9.75 13.02 -12.59
C VAL A 221 9.21 14.42 -12.30
N GLN A 222 7.94 14.55 -11.94
CA GLN A 222 7.34 15.85 -11.55
C GLN A 222 8.06 16.48 -10.36
N VAL A 223 8.43 15.66 -9.36
CA VAL A 223 9.21 16.16 -8.20
C VAL A 223 10.60 16.61 -8.61
N ILE A 224 11.27 15.85 -9.47
CA ILE A 224 12.62 16.18 -9.98
C ILE A 224 12.59 17.49 -10.74
N GLU A 225 11.62 17.70 -11.62
CA GLU A 225 11.47 18.94 -12.40
C GLU A 225 11.12 20.13 -11.50
N ALA A 226 10.24 19.94 -10.52
CA ALA A 226 9.94 20.98 -9.52
C ALA A 226 11.19 21.38 -8.73
N TYR A 227 12.02 20.40 -8.31
CA TYR A 227 13.29 20.69 -7.63
C TYR A 227 14.32 21.41 -8.52
N ARG A 228 14.28 21.19 -9.83
CA ARG A 228 15.11 21.94 -10.78
C ARG A 228 14.73 23.41 -10.87
N ALA A 229 13.42 23.68 -10.75
CA ALA A 229 12.88 25.05 -10.78
C ALA A 229 13.09 25.84 -9.48
N LEU A 230 13.36 25.16 -8.34
CA LEU A 230 13.62 25.82 -7.07
C LEU A 230 14.93 26.63 -7.09
N PRO A 231 14.99 27.77 -6.34
CA PRO A 231 16.25 28.43 -6.04
C PRO A 231 17.28 27.47 -5.45
N LEU A 232 18.55 27.63 -5.85
CA LEU A 232 19.61 26.67 -5.51
C LEU A 232 19.85 26.58 -3.99
N ASP A 233 19.77 27.66 -3.30
CA ASP A 233 19.94 27.78 -1.84
C ASP A 233 18.80 27.06 -1.10
N VAL A 234 17.56 27.24 -1.53
CA VAL A 234 16.37 26.54 -0.99
C VAL A 234 16.51 25.02 -1.18
N ALA A 235 16.81 24.59 -2.42
CA ALA A 235 16.92 23.18 -2.74
C ALA A 235 18.13 22.49 -2.07
N LYS A 236 19.21 23.22 -1.76
CA LYS A 236 20.36 22.69 -0.99
C LYS A 236 20.10 22.62 0.50
N LYS A 237 19.39 23.61 1.05
CA LYS A 237 19.03 23.66 2.47
C LYS A 237 18.02 22.55 2.82
N THR A 238 17.09 22.26 1.90
CA THR A 238 16.05 21.25 2.08
C THR A 238 16.07 20.26 0.89
N PRO A 239 17.06 19.35 0.81
CA PRO A 239 17.20 18.43 -0.31
C PRO A 239 16.05 17.41 -0.38
N LEU A 240 15.83 16.88 -1.58
CA LEU A 240 14.93 15.77 -1.84
C LEU A 240 15.57 14.44 -1.41
N ILE A 241 14.96 13.78 -0.47
CA ILE A 241 15.36 12.44 -0.02
C ILE A 241 14.38 11.42 -0.60
N ILE A 242 14.91 10.43 -1.32
CA ILE A 242 14.12 9.40 -1.97
C ILE A 242 14.39 8.07 -1.28
N ALA A 243 13.38 7.50 -0.63
CA ALA A 243 13.43 6.22 0.05
C ALA A 243 12.59 5.17 -0.73
N GLY A 244 13.23 4.14 -1.25
CA GLY A 244 12.56 3.07 -1.97
C GLY A 244 13.49 2.21 -2.81
N MET A 245 12.99 1.02 -3.15
CA MET A 245 13.72 0.10 -4.02
C MET A 245 13.66 0.57 -5.48
N ARG A 246 14.68 0.18 -6.24
CA ARG A 246 14.65 0.30 -7.70
C ARG A 246 13.50 -0.53 -8.25
N GLY A 247 12.75 0.09 -9.16
CA GLY A 247 11.62 -0.53 -9.84
C GLY A 247 11.96 -0.92 -11.28
N TRP A 248 11.00 -0.81 -12.14
CA TRP A 248 11.13 -1.07 -13.57
C TRP A 248 10.96 0.22 -14.37
N LYS A 249 11.65 0.31 -15.53
CA LYS A 249 11.63 1.50 -16.42
C LYS A 249 12.16 2.79 -15.79
N GLU A 250 13.07 2.68 -14.83
CA GLU A 250 13.62 3.81 -14.06
C GLU A 250 14.73 4.58 -14.77
N LYS A 251 15.34 4.04 -15.84
CA LYS A 251 16.56 4.59 -16.47
C LYS A 251 16.41 6.07 -16.87
N GLY A 252 15.32 6.45 -17.51
CA GLY A 252 15.07 7.84 -17.93
C GLY A 252 14.94 8.80 -16.73
N MET A 253 14.26 8.37 -15.68
CA MET A 253 14.08 9.12 -14.45
C MET A 253 15.42 9.30 -13.70
N LEU A 254 16.22 8.23 -13.61
CA LEU A 254 17.55 8.31 -12.96
C LEU A 254 18.49 9.28 -13.69
N ALA A 255 18.46 9.32 -15.02
CA ALA A 255 19.24 10.29 -15.79
C ALA A 255 18.81 11.75 -15.48
N GLN A 256 17.49 11.98 -15.30
CA GLN A 256 17.00 13.29 -14.91
C GLN A 256 17.38 13.67 -13.47
N LEU A 257 17.44 12.69 -12.57
CA LEU A 257 17.82 12.87 -11.18
C LEU A 257 19.32 13.15 -10.99
N GLU A 258 20.17 12.70 -11.90
CA GLU A 258 21.64 12.76 -11.79
C GLU A 258 22.16 14.18 -11.48
N ALA A 259 21.64 15.19 -12.16
CA ALA A 259 22.03 16.58 -11.93
C ALA A 259 21.69 17.07 -10.51
N LEU A 260 20.58 16.60 -9.91
CA LEU A 260 20.23 16.93 -8.54
C LEU A 260 21.13 16.19 -7.52
N LEU A 261 21.50 14.94 -7.82
CA LEU A 261 22.42 14.15 -6.99
C LEU A 261 23.82 14.79 -6.94
N ILE A 262 24.39 15.15 -8.11
CA ILE A 262 25.72 15.77 -8.21
C ILE A 262 25.77 17.10 -7.45
N ASN A 263 24.70 17.91 -7.53
CA ASN A 263 24.64 19.23 -6.90
C ASN A 263 24.18 19.20 -5.43
N GLY A 264 23.98 18.02 -4.83
CA GLY A 264 23.55 17.87 -3.44
C GLY A 264 22.11 18.31 -3.17
N ARG A 265 21.27 18.45 -4.21
CA ARG A 265 19.84 18.81 -4.08
C ARG A 265 18.92 17.60 -3.93
N ALA A 266 19.44 16.42 -4.16
CA ALA A 266 18.73 15.16 -3.92
C ALA A 266 19.67 14.05 -3.44
N ARG A 267 19.10 13.03 -2.76
CA ARG A 267 19.80 11.81 -2.35
C ARG A 267 18.87 10.61 -2.47
N LEU A 268 19.44 9.47 -2.87
CA LEU A 268 18.77 8.17 -2.90
C LEU A 268 19.21 7.37 -1.69
N LEU A 269 18.29 7.01 -0.80
CA LEU A 269 18.58 6.11 0.32
C LEU A 269 18.51 4.62 -0.08
N GLY A 270 17.83 4.32 -1.19
CA GLY A 270 17.52 2.93 -1.53
C GLY A 270 16.47 2.33 -0.58
N TYR A 271 16.57 1.04 -0.33
CA TYR A 271 15.69 0.36 0.62
C TYR A 271 15.95 0.83 2.05
N VAL A 272 14.90 1.29 2.70
CA VAL A 272 14.91 1.63 4.13
C VAL A 272 14.15 0.53 4.88
N PRO A 273 14.73 -0.06 5.93
CA PRO A 273 14.04 -1.02 6.79
C PRO A 273 12.75 -0.44 7.38
N GLY A 274 11.74 -1.31 7.56
CA GLY A 274 10.44 -0.90 8.06
C GLY A 274 10.49 -0.26 9.45
N GLU A 275 11.44 -0.68 10.29
CA GLU A 275 11.69 -0.11 11.63
C GLU A 275 12.27 1.31 11.60
N ASP A 276 13.04 1.69 10.58
CA ASP A 276 13.64 3.02 10.45
C ASP A 276 12.70 4.02 9.74
N LEU A 277 11.80 3.53 8.89
CA LEU A 277 10.95 4.36 8.03
C LEU A 277 10.06 5.35 8.81
N PRO A 278 9.42 4.98 9.94
CA PRO A 278 8.61 5.92 10.73
C PRO A 278 9.41 7.12 11.27
N TYR A 279 10.69 6.92 11.59
CA TYR A 279 11.58 7.99 12.05
C TYR A 279 11.95 8.95 10.91
N ILE A 280 12.16 8.40 9.70
CA ILE A 280 12.44 9.20 8.51
C ILE A 280 11.21 10.03 8.11
N TYR A 281 9.99 9.47 8.20
CA TYR A 281 8.78 10.26 8.02
C TYR A 281 8.70 11.38 9.05
N SER A 282 8.75 11.06 10.33
CA SER A 282 8.59 12.05 11.41
C SER A 282 9.68 13.13 11.40
N GLY A 283 10.87 12.81 10.89
CA GLY A 283 11.97 13.75 10.72
C GLY A 283 11.89 14.62 9.46
N ALA A 284 11.00 14.32 8.51
CA ALA A 284 10.88 15.06 7.27
C ALA A 284 10.16 16.40 7.45
N ARG A 285 10.47 17.36 6.60
CA ARG A 285 9.77 18.65 6.50
C ARG A 285 8.45 18.52 5.77
N GLY A 286 8.37 17.59 4.80
CA GLY A 286 7.16 17.24 4.08
C GLY A 286 7.34 16.00 3.22
N LEU A 287 6.22 15.33 2.90
CA LEU A 287 6.15 14.25 1.92
C LEU A 287 5.71 14.79 0.56
N LEU A 288 6.38 14.37 -0.50
CA LEU A 288 6.02 14.63 -1.90
C LEU A 288 5.52 13.34 -2.55
N TYR A 289 4.24 13.28 -2.91
CA TYR A 289 3.61 12.06 -3.40
C TYR A 289 2.71 12.30 -4.62
N PRO A 290 3.27 12.73 -5.79
CA PRO A 290 2.49 13.06 -6.98
C PRO A 290 2.12 11.82 -7.82
N SER A 291 1.77 10.71 -7.20
CA SER A 291 1.40 9.48 -7.89
C SER A 291 0.28 9.71 -8.89
N ILE A 292 0.40 9.13 -10.08
CA ILE A 292 -0.63 9.20 -11.13
C ILE A 292 -1.85 8.35 -10.76
N TYR A 293 -1.62 7.29 -9.98
CA TYR A 293 -2.67 6.34 -9.63
C TYR A 293 -2.34 5.55 -8.36
N GLU A 294 -3.27 5.51 -7.41
CA GLU A 294 -3.21 4.71 -6.18
C GLU A 294 -4.59 4.13 -5.86
N GLY A 295 -4.62 2.96 -5.23
CA GLY A 295 -5.87 2.41 -4.72
C GLY A 295 -6.28 2.98 -3.38
N PHE A 296 -5.29 3.44 -2.56
CA PHE A 296 -5.54 4.12 -1.29
C PHE A 296 -4.54 5.26 -1.05
N GLY A 297 -3.24 4.96 -0.91
CA GLY A 297 -2.22 5.97 -0.61
C GLY A 297 -1.66 5.84 0.81
N LEU A 298 -1.30 4.63 1.23
CA LEU A 298 -0.67 4.39 2.54
C LEU A 298 0.46 5.37 2.88
N PRO A 299 1.40 5.72 1.96
CA PRO A 299 2.46 6.69 2.28
C PRO A 299 1.94 8.08 2.67
N VAL A 300 0.81 8.52 2.12
CA VAL A 300 0.15 9.76 2.52
C VAL A 300 -0.38 9.65 3.95
N LEU A 301 -1.05 8.55 4.27
CA LEU A 301 -1.55 8.29 5.61
C LEU A 301 -0.42 8.13 6.63
N GLU A 302 0.67 7.42 6.29
CA GLU A 302 1.87 7.25 7.12
C GLU A 302 2.53 8.60 7.44
N ALA A 303 2.65 9.48 6.45
CA ALA A 303 3.18 10.84 6.64
C ALA A 303 2.30 11.65 7.58
N MET A 304 0.99 11.72 7.32
CA MET A 304 0.05 12.44 8.19
C MET A 304 0.08 11.91 9.62
N SER A 305 0.11 10.58 9.81
CA SER A 305 0.22 9.94 11.12
C SER A 305 1.53 10.28 11.84
N SER A 306 2.59 10.53 11.09
CA SER A 306 3.91 10.95 11.61
C SER A 306 4.01 12.46 11.88
N GLY A 307 2.94 13.24 11.64
CA GLY A 307 2.94 14.69 11.74
C GLY A 307 3.74 15.38 10.63
N THR A 308 3.88 14.73 9.49
CA THR A 308 4.61 15.23 8.32
C THR A 308 3.63 15.82 7.31
N PRO A 309 3.75 17.11 6.95
CA PRO A 309 2.96 17.75 5.90
C PRO A 309 3.04 16.98 4.58
N VAL A 310 1.93 16.96 3.82
CA VAL A 310 1.86 16.21 2.56
C VAL A 310 1.53 17.14 1.40
N ILE A 311 2.26 16.98 0.30
CA ILE A 311 1.89 17.45 -1.04
C ILE A 311 1.67 16.22 -1.90
N CYS A 312 0.46 15.99 -2.39
CA CYS A 312 0.14 14.86 -3.27
C CYS A 312 -0.62 15.30 -4.52
N SER A 313 -0.75 14.39 -5.48
CA SER A 313 -1.53 14.66 -6.69
C SER A 313 -3.04 14.66 -6.44
N ASN A 314 -3.77 15.36 -7.32
CA ASN A 314 -5.23 15.28 -7.45
C ASN A 314 -5.63 14.04 -8.27
N SER A 315 -5.20 12.86 -7.85
CA SER A 315 -5.42 11.65 -8.64
C SER A 315 -5.90 10.48 -7.80
N SER A 316 -6.84 9.72 -8.37
CA SER A 316 -7.37 8.47 -7.81
C SER A 316 -7.88 8.63 -6.38
N SER A 317 -7.44 7.79 -5.46
CA SER A 317 -7.85 7.80 -4.05
C SER A 317 -7.15 8.87 -3.19
N LEU A 318 -6.13 9.56 -3.69
CA LEU A 318 -5.33 10.48 -2.86
C LEU A 318 -6.14 11.64 -2.28
N PRO A 319 -7.05 12.32 -3.05
CA PRO A 319 -7.93 13.35 -2.48
C PRO A 319 -8.83 12.81 -1.36
N GLU A 320 -9.30 11.56 -1.49
CA GLU A 320 -10.12 10.90 -0.47
C GLU A 320 -9.35 10.67 0.83
N VAL A 321 -8.07 10.34 0.77
CA VAL A 321 -7.22 10.09 1.94
C VAL A 321 -6.79 11.39 2.61
N ILE A 322 -6.28 12.34 1.83
CA ILE A 322 -5.72 13.58 2.37
C ILE A 322 -6.78 14.57 2.85
N GLY A 323 -7.96 14.63 2.19
CA GLY A 323 -8.98 15.65 2.45
C GLY A 323 -8.39 17.07 2.37
N ASP A 324 -8.73 17.90 3.34
CA ASP A 324 -8.21 19.27 3.45
C ASP A 324 -6.92 19.36 4.28
N ALA A 325 -6.33 18.24 4.66
CA ALA A 325 -5.21 18.17 5.61
C ALA A 325 -3.83 18.30 4.95
N GLY A 326 -3.76 18.53 3.63
CA GLY A 326 -2.51 18.71 2.90
C GLY A 326 -2.67 19.59 1.68
N LYS A 327 -1.70 19.54 0.79
CA LYS A 327 -1.73 20.28 -0.48
C LYS A 327 -1.93 19.32 -1.64
N ILE A 328 -2.83 19.69 -2.53
CA ILE A 328 -3.13 18.92 -3.74
C ILE A 328 -2.57 19.68 -4.94
N VAL A 329 -1.96 18.96 -5.87
CA VAL A 329 -1.41 19.48 -7.13
C VAL A 329 -1.85 18.58 -8.30
N GLU A 330 -2.13 19.18 -9.44
CA GLU A 330 -2.45 18.41 -10.65
C GLU A 330 -1.25 17.61 -11.15
N VAL A 331 -1.52 16.44 -11.70
CA VAL A 331 -0.48 15.62 -12.34
C VAL A 331 0.12 16.39 -13.52
N GLY A 332 1.44 16.62 -13.49
CA GLY A 332 2.16 17.37 -14.50
C GLY A 332 2.29 18.88 -14.23
N ASP A 333 1.61 19.44 -13.24
CA ASP A 333 1.78 20.85 -12.84
C ASP A 333 3.07 21.01 -12.00
N VAL A 334 4.18 21.18 -12.71
CA VAL A 334 5.52 21.31 -12.14
C VAL A 334 5.68 22.63 -11.40
N ASP A 335 5.13 23.74 -11.95
CA ASP A 335 5.28 25.07 -11.39
C ASP A 335 4.56 25.19 -10.05
N ARG A 336 3.32 24.69 -9.99
CA ARG A 336 2.57 24.64 -8.73
C ARG A 336 3.24 23.74 -7.70
N MET A 337 3.79 22.60 -8.13
CA MET A 337 4.55 21.71 -7.26
C MET A 337 5.77 22.42 -6.67
N ALA A 338 6.53 23.13 -7.49
CA ALA A 338 7.69 23.90 -7.04
C ALA A 338 7.30 25.02 -6.05
N GLU A 339 6.23 25.76 -6.33
CA GLU A 339 5.68 26.76 -5.42
C GLU A 339 5.32 26.17 -4.05
N LEU A 340 4.58 25.06 -4.04
CA LEU A 340 4.16 24.39 -2.81
C LEU A 340 5.36 23.86 -2.01
N ILE A 341 6.37 23.30 -2.68
CA ILE A 341 7.61 22.85 -2.04
C ILE A 341 8.32 24.06 -1.41
N ARG A 342 8.48 25.17 -2.15
CA ARG A 342 9.12 26.36 -1.65
C ARG A 342 8.40 26.91 -0.41
N ASN A 343 7.09 26.99 -0.45
CA ASN A 343 6.29 27.45 0.69
C ASN A 343 6.55 26.60 1.93
N LEU A 344 6.58 25.25 1.80
CA LEU A 344 6.94 24.38 2.94
C LEU A 344 8.40 24.56 3.39
N CYS A 345 9.32 24.89 2.49
CA CYS A 345 10.71 25.14 2.85
C CYS A 345 10.91 26.44 3.64
N GLU A 346 10.12 27.47 3.36
CA GLU A 346 10.31 28.84 3.86
C GLU A 346 9.35 29.21 5.02
N ASP A 347 8.20 28.52 5.15
CA ASP A 347 7.15 28.85 6.13
C ASP A 347 6.97 27.73 7.17
N ASP A 348 7.53 27.94 8.37
CA ASP A 348 7.37 27.02 9.51
C ASP A 348 5.94 27.03 10.06
N GLY A 349 5.21 28.14 9.93
CA GLY A 349 3.80 28.25 10.35
C GLY A 349 2.90 27.32 9.53
N GLU A 350 3.10 27.30 8.20
CA GLU A 350 2.38 26.40 7.31
C GLU A 350 2.73 24.91 7.58
N VAL A 351 4.00 24.62 7.86
CA VAL A 351 4.43 23.27 8.27
C VAL A 351 3.68 22.83 9.53
N LEU A 352 3.61 23.68 10.56
CA LEU A 352 2.91 23.35 11.81
C LEU A 352 1.41 23.18 11.60
N ARG A 353 0.79 24.06 10.82
CA ARG A 353 -0.63 24.01 10.48
C ARG A 353 -1.00 22.71 9.76
N LEU A 354 -0.24 22.32 8.72
CA LEU A 354 -0.48 21.10 7.95
C LEU A 354 -0.15 19.85 8.77
N SER A 355 0.85 19.91 9.64
CA SER A 355 1.15 18.81 10.57
C SER A 355 -0.04 18.53 11.49
N ALA A 356 -0.62 19.55 12.10
CA ALA A 356 -1.78 19.42 12.99
C ALA A 356 -3.02 18.89 12.24
N ALA A 357 -3.33 19.47 11.07
CA ALA A 357 -4.44 19.01 10.23
C ALA A 357 -4.25 17.56 9.76
N GLY A 358 -3.02 17.18 9.39
CA GLY A 358 -2.66 15.82 8.99
C GLY A 358 -2.90 14.80 10.10
N LEU A 359 -2.51 15.10 11.32
CA LEU A 359 -2.73 14.24 12.49
C LEU A 359 -4.22 14.05 12.78
N GLU A 360 -5.01 15.11 12.74
CA GLU A 360 -6.45 15.04 12.91
C GLU A 360 -7.09 14.16 11.81
N ARG A 361 -6.70 14.36 10.56
CA ARG A 361 -7.21 13.56 9.44
C ARG A 361 -6.81 12.10 9.57
N ALA A 362 -5.55 11.80 9.89
CA ALA A 362 -5.05 10.45 10.04
C ALA A 362 -5.76 9.67 11.16
N SER A 363 -6.23 10.36 12.21
CA SER A 363 -6.95 9.72 13.32
C SER A 363 -8.25 9.02 12.90
N GLN A 364 -8.80 9.38 11.74
CA GLN A 364 -10.01 8.77 11.17
C GLN A 364 -9.74 7.40 10.54
N PHE A 365 -8.47 7.04 10.34
CA PHE A 365 -8.03 5.82 9.67
C PHE A 365 -7.25 4.94 10.65
N SER A 366 -7.76 3.76 10.93
CA SER A 366 -7.09 2.83 11.82
C SER A 366 -7.30 1.38 11.41
N TRP A 367 -6.35 0.51 11.75
CA TRP A 367 -6.50 -0.93 11.52
C TRP A 367 -7.65 -1.53 12.36
N ASP A 368 -7.99 -0.92 13.49
CA ASP A 368 -9.15 -1.32 14.29
C ASP A 368 -10.46 -1.05 13.55
N LYS A 369 -10.58 0.13 12.90
CA LYS A 369 -11.73 0.45 12.06
C LYS A 369 -11.76 -0.44 10.81
N CYS A 370 -10.62 -0.62 10.13
CA CYS A 370 -10.50 -1.51 8.99
C CYS A 370 -10.99 -2.94 9.32
N ALA A 371 -10.61 -3.48 10.46
CA ALA A 371 -11.07 -4.78 10.91
C ALA A 371 -12.58 -4.80 11.22
N THR A 372 -13.11 -3.75 11.84
CA THR A 372 -14.55 -3.64 12.12
C THR A 372 -15.35 -3.61 10.83
N ASP A 373 -14.98 -2.75 9.88
CA ASP A 373 -15.67 -2.62 8.58
C ASP A 373 -15.53 -3.92 7.75
N THR A 374 -14.40 -4.62 7.86
CA THR A 374 -14.18 -5.96 7.25
C THR A 374 -15.11 -7.02 7.87
N ILE A 375 -15.28 -7.01 9.18
CA ILE A 375 -16.20 -7.91 9.88
C ILE A 375 -17.65 -7.65 9.45
N GLU A 376 -18.04 -6.40 9.24
CA GLU A 376 -19.36 -6.06 8.68
C GLU A 376 -19.54 -6.65 7.27
N ALA A 377 -18.49 -6.60 6.43
CA ALA A 377 -18.49 -7.26 5.12
C ALA A 377 -18.62 -8.79 5.24
N TYR A 378 -17.96 -9.42 6.22
CA TYR A 378 -18.14 -10.86 6.50
C TYR A 378 -19.58 -11.18 6.92
N GLN A 379 -20.15 -10.40 7.83
CA GLN A 379 -21.53 -10.59 8.29
C GLN A 379 -22.56 -10.38 7.16
N TYR A 380 -22.31 -9.41 6.27
CA TYR A 380 -23.10 -9.22 5.06
C TYR A 380 -23.06 -10.47 4.18
N THR A 381 -21.86 -10.99 3.93
CA THR A 381 -21.64 -12.18 3.10
C THR A 381 -22.33 -13.42 3.69
N LEU A 382 -22.18 -13.65 5.00
CA LEU A 382 -22.78 -14.80 5.68
C LEU A 382 -24.31 -14.75 5.78
N ARG A 383 -24.90 -13.56 5.72
CA ARG A 383 -26.40 -13.40 5.71
C ARG A 383 -27.00 -13.64 4.33
N LYS A 384 -26.23 -13.47 3.27
CA LYS A 384 -26.69 -13.60 1.88
C LYS A 384 -26.62 -15.06 1.37
N ASN A 385 -25.82 -15.88 2.01
CA ASN A 385 -25.64 -17.31 1.75
C ASN A 385 -26.33 -18.16 2.84
#